data_5ca06285c77c076e622917fe4354b046
#
_entry.id   5ca06285c77c076e622917fe4354b046
#
_cell.length_a   1.000
_cell.length_b   1.000
_cell.length_c   1.000
_cell.angle_alpha   90.00
_cell.angle_beta   90.00
_cell.angle_gamma   90.00
#
_symmetry.space_group_name_H-M   'P 1'
#
loop_
_entity.id
_entity.type
_entity.pdbx_description
1 polymer ?
#
loop_
_entity_poly.entity_id
_entity_poly.type
_entity_poly.pdbx_seq_one_letter_code
_entity_poly.pdbx_strand_id
1 'polypeptide(L)'
;MQVLLLSMPDSFEHMAPVAVRMPNGALTSLAGNVDAHHRVAVADLILVQGRVVETVTDLATRLSPDIVGLSVMTFQRRSAHRLIILLRRLLPEATIVVGGYDPSLAPDAYDDERCGADVIVRGEGETTFRELLRALERGESLANIPGLSWRNGSQFVHNPDRPVSQLRRGELRLPRRDARVLDDYTLLGRPVDVIETSRGPARG
;
A
#
# COMPACT_ATOMS: atom_id res chain seq x y z
N MET A 1 5.79 4.47 -14.93
CA MET A 1 5.86 3.15 -14.26
C MET A 1 4.47 2.56 -14.13
N GLN A 2 4.41 1.23 -14.02
CA GLN A 2 3.22 0.47 -13.66
C GLN A 2 3.23 0.18 -12.15
N VAL A 3 2.19 0.59 -11.43
CA VAL A 3 2.07 0.47 -9.98
C VAL A 3 0.89 -0.44 -9.64
N LEU A 4 1.09 -1.43 -8.79
CA LEU A 4 0.04 -2.28 -8.23
C LEU A 4 -0.05 -2.04 -6.72
N LEU A 5 -1.21 -1.61 -6.23
CA LEU A 5 -1.48 -1.39 -4.81
C LEU A 5 -2.42 -2.48 -4.30
N LEU A 6 -2.02 -3.15 -3.22
CA LEU A 6 -2.73 -4.28 -2.64
C LEU A 6 -3.11 -4.00 -1.18
N SER A 7 -4.35 -4.27 -0.80
CA SER A 7 -4.70 -4.48 0.61
C SER A 7 -4.47 -5.93 1.00
N MET A 8 -4.53 -6.22 2.30
CA MET A 8 -4.41 -7.59 2.79
C MET A 8 -5.76 -8.33 2.77
N PRO A 9 -5.74 -9.67 2.67
CA PRO A 9 -6.96 -10.47 2.63
C PRO A 9 -7.63 -10.66 3.99
N ASP A 10 -6.92 -10.39 5.09
CA ASP A 10 -7.42 -10.67 6.43
C ASP A 10 -8.42 -9.60 6.88
N SER A 11 -9.54 -10.05 7.43
CA SER A 11 -10.50 -9.24 8.16
C SER A 11 -10.26 -9.36 9.67
N PHE A 12 -10.92 -8.54 10.49
CA PHE A 12 -10.90 -8.67 11.95
C PHE A 12 -11.35 -10.08 12.37
N GLU A 13 -10.67 -10.68 13.34
CA GLU A 13 -10.77 -12.08 13.74
C GLU A 13 -12.18 -12.57 14.08
N HIS A 14 -13.12 -11.68 14.40
CA HIS A 14 -14.47 -12.03 14.83
C HIS A 14 -15.57 -11.68 13.83
N MET A 15 -15.23 -11.22 12.63
CA MET A 15 -16.21 -10.86 11.60
C MET A 15 -16.20 -11.89 10.47
N ALA A 16 -17.38 -12.41 10.16
CA ALA A 16 -17.51 -13.30 9.01
C ALA A 16 -17.03 -12.58 7.73
N PRO A 17 -16.14 -13.18 6.93
CA PRO A 17 -15.58 -12.56 5.73
C PRO A 17 -16.63 -12.07 4.71
N VAL A 18 -17.81 -12.68 4.75
CA VAL A 18 -18.94 -12.33 3.89
C VAL A 18 -19.70 -11.09 4.36
N ALA A 19 -19.60 -10.75 5.68
CA ALA A 19 -20.41 -9.67 6.25
C ALA A 19 -19.89 -8.26 5.92
N VAL A 20 -18.57 -8.10 5.79
CA VAL A 20 -17.95 -6.80 5.61
C VAL A 20 -16.84 -6.88 4.55
N ARG A 21 -17.14 -6.39 3.35
CA ARG A 21 -16.20 -6.23 2.24
C ARG A 21 -16.09 -4.75 1.89
N MET A 22 -15.50 -3.99 2.80
CA MET A 22 -15.35 -2.55 2.61
C MET A 22 -14.08 -2.20 1.84
N PRO A 23 -14.14 -1.22 0.93
CA PRO A 23 -12.95 -0.77 0.20
C PRO A 23 -11.89 -0.19 1.13
N ASN A 24 -10.63 -0.44 0.82
CA ASN A 24 -9.53 0.25 1.46
C ASN A 24 -9.38 1.67 0.86
N GLY A 25 -9.92 2.67 1.56
CA GLY A 25 -9.86 4.08 1.13
C GLY A 25 -8.45 4.63 0.99
N ALA A 26 -7.50 4.13 1.80
CA ALA A 26 -6.11 4.58 1.75
C ALA A 26 -5.44 4.26 0.41
N LEU A 27 -5.71 3.09 -0.19
CA LEU A 27 -5.14 2.71 -1.48
C LEU A 27 -5.65 3.59 -2.62
N THR A 28 -6.94 3.91 -2.64
CA THR A 28 -7.50 4.81 -3.66
C THR A 28 -7.03 6.25 -3.46
N SER A 29 -6.78 6.67 -2.20
CA SER A 29 -6.14 7.95 -1.90
C SER A 29 -4.70 8.01 -2.40
N LEU A 30 -3.90 6.97 -2.14
CA LEU A 30 -2.55 6.86 -2.71
C LEU A 30 -2.59 6.92 -4.24
N ALA A 31 -3.46 6.13 -4.88
CA ALA A 31 -3.62 6.11 -6.34
C ALA A 31 -3.96 7.49 -6.91
N GLY A 32 -4.80 8.27 -6.22
CA GLY A 32 -5.16 9.64 -6.61
C GLY A 32 -4.01 10.62 -6.48
N ASN A 33 -3.06 10.34 -5.59
CA ASN A 33 -1.91 11.19 -5.34
C ASN A 33 -0.66 10.86 -6.18
N VAL A 34 -0.69 9.77 -6.92
CA VAL A 34 0.36 9.43 -7.90
C VAL A 34 0.28 10.37 -9.12
N ASP A 35 1.41 10.66 -9.75
CA ASP A 35 1.45 11.50 -10.93
C ASP A 35 0.76 10.81 -12.13
N ALA A 36 0.02 11.58 -12.93
CA ALA A 36 -0.92 11.07 -13.92
C ALA A 36 -0.31 10.22 -15.05
N HIS A 37 1.00 10.33 -15.28
CA HIS A 37 1.70 9.51 -16.28
C HIS A 37 2.02 8.09 -15.81
N HIS A 38 1.89 7.80 -14.51
CA HIS A 38 1.97 6.43 -14.00
C HIS A 38 0.62 5.72 -14.13
N ARG A 39 0.68 4.43 -14.45
CA ARG A 39 -0.49 3.56 -14.46
C ARG A 39 -0.62 2.92 -13.09
N VAL A 40 -1.77 3.08 -12.44
CA VAL A 40 -2.01 2.53 -11.10
C VAL A 40 -3.20 1.60 -11.14
N ALA A 41 -3.02 0.40 -10.60
CA ALA A 41 -4.07 -0.57 -10.33
C ALA A 41 -4.19 -0.79 -8.81
N VAL A 42 -5.41 -0.86 -8.30
CA VAL A 42 -5.72 -1.13 -6.89
C VAL A 42 -6.51 -2.41 -6.78
N ALA A 43 -6.05 -3.35 -5.95
CA ALA A 43 -6.77 -4.59 -5.69
C ALA A 43 -6.91 -4.85 -4.19
N ASP A 44 -8.15 -4.87 -3.73
CA ASP A 44 -8.50 -5.21 -2.35
C ASP A 44 -8.63 -6.73 -2.21
N LEU A 45 -7.62 -7.39 -1.62
CA LEU A 45 -7.56 -8.84 -1.52
C LEU A 45 -8.60 -9.44 -0.56
N ILE A 46 -9.26 -8.61 0.25
CA ILE A 46 -10.41 -9.02 1.05
C ILE A 46 -11.57 -9.58 0.20
N LEU A 47 -11.67 -9.13 -1.06
CA LEU A 47 -12.69 -9.60 -2.00
C LEU A 47 -12.42 -11.02 -2.53
N VAL A 48 -11.18 -11.49 -2.42
CA VAL A 48 -10.70 -12.75 -3.01
C VAL A 48 -10.02 -13.68 -2.02
N GLN A 49 -10.43 -13.65 -0.75
CA GLN A 49 -9.79 -14.39 0.36
C GLN A 49 -9.50 -15.88 0.05
N GLY A 50 -10.39 -16.57 -0.65
CA GLY A 50 -10.20 -17.98 -1.04
C GLY A 50 -9.27 -18.18 -2.26
N ARG A 51 -8.88 -17.13 -2.97
CA ARG A 51 -8.11 -17.19 -4.24
C ARG A 51 -6.99 -16.16 -4.30
N VAL A 52 -6.43 -15.78 -3.16
CA VAL A 52 -5.40 -14.72 -3.06
C VAL A 52 -4.19 -15.02 -3.94
N VAL A 53 -3.64 -16.24 -3.84
CA VAL A 53 -2.44 -16.62 -4.61
C VAL A 53 -2.72 -16.59 -6.12
N GLU A 54 -3.84 -17.14 -6.55
CA GLU A 54 -4.27 -17.15 -7.95
C GLU A 54 -4.43 -15.71 -8.47
N THR A 55 -5.18 -14.86 -7.72
CA THR A 55 -5.46 -13.48 -8.11
C THR A 55 -4.17 -12.65 -8.18
N VAL A 56 -3.29 -12.78 -7.18
CA VAL A 56 -2.02 -12.04 -7.17
C VAL A 56 -1.10 -12.49 -8.30
N THR A 57 -1.07 -13.79 -8.61
CA THR A 57 -0.29 -14.32 -9.74
C THR A 57 -0.82 -13.80 -11.08
N ASP A 58 -2.14 -13.79 -11.28
CA ASP A 58 -2.77 -13.19 -12.47
C ASP A 58 -2.45 -11.70 -12.61
N LEU A 59 -2.64 -10.93 -11.54
CA LEU A 59 -2.34 -9.49 -11.54
C LEU A 59 -0.86 -9.22 -11.82
N ALA A 60 0.05 -9.95 -11.18
CA ALA A 60 1.49 -9.82 -11.39
C ALA A 60 1.88 -10.11 -12.85
N THR A 61 1.35 -11.19 -13.42
CA THR A 61 1.63 -11.59 -14.81
C THR A 61 1.06 -10.60 -15.81
N ARG A 62 -0.20 -10.20 -15.64
CA ARG A 62 -0.92 -9.34 -16.58
C ARG A 62 -0.46 -7.90 -16.57
N LEU A 63 -0.16 -7.37 -15.39
CA LEU A 63 0.23 -5.96 -15.22
C LEU A 63 1.75 -5.76 -15.30
N SER A 64 2.55 -6.77 -14.98
CA SER A 64 4.01 -6.69 -14.88
C SER A 64 4.44 -5.41 -14.17
N PRO A 65 4.02 -5.19 -12.91
CA PRO A 65 4.25 -3.92 -12.22
C PRO A 65 5.74 -3.71 -11.91
N ASP A 66 6.20 -2.46 -12.08
CA ASP A 66 7.52 -2.01 -11.65
C ASP A 66 7.54 -1.86 -10.11
N ILE A 67 6.38 -1.54 -9.53
CA ILE A 67 6.22 -1.27 -8.10
C ILE A 67 4.98 -1.97 -7.57
N VAL A 68 5.12 -2.66 -6.44
CA VAL A 68 3.99 -3.24 -5.70
C VAL A 68 3.94 -2.65 -4.31
N GLY A 69 2.85 -1.94 -3.99
CA GLY A 69 2.60 -1.37 -2.67
C GLY A 69 1.60 -2.20 -1.87
N LEU A 70 1.91 -2.46 -0.60
CA LEU A 70 1.09 -3.23 0.33
C LEU A 70 0.63 -2.34 1.48
N SER A 71 -0.69 -2.28 1.75
CA SER A 71 -1.25 -1.60 2.92
C SER A 71 -1.53 -2.61 4.02
N VAL A 72 -0.83 -2.50 5.17
CA VAL A 72 -0.78 -3.53 6.21
C VAL A 72 -1.21 -2.98 7.57
N MET A 73 -2.17 -3.68 8.21
CA MET A 73 -2.54 -3.50 9.61
C MET A 73 -1.79 -4.51 10.48
N THR A 74 -1.65 -4.25 11.79
CA THR A 74 -0.84 -5.07 12.69
C THR A 74 -1.22 -6.55 12.70
N PHE A 75 -2.50 -6.87 12.71
CA PHE A 75 -2.98 -8.26 12.68
C PHE A 75 -2.74 -8.97 11.33
N GLN A 76 -2.39 -8.22 10.27
CA GLN A 76 -2.15 -8.72 8.91
C GLN A 76 -0.67 -9.00 8.61
N ARG A 77 0.25 -8.74 9.55
CA ARG A 77 1.71 -8.87 9.34
C ARG A 77 2.12 -10.24 8.77
N ARG A 78 1.57 -11.32 9.32
CA ARG A 78 1.92 -12.67 8.84
C ARG A 78 1.51 -12.92 7.39
N SER A 79 0.34 -12.44 7.01
CA SER A 79 -0.15 -12.53 5.62
C SER A 79 0.66 -11.62 4.70
N ALA A 80 1.03 -10.42 5.17
CA ALA A 80 1.88 -9.52 4.42
C ALA A 80 3.24 -10.14 4.10
N HIS A 81 3.92 -10.75 5.08
CA HIS A 81 5.20 -11.43 4.84
C HIS A 81 5.08 -12.57 3.81
N ARG A 82 4.02 -13.39 3.90
CA ARG A 82 3.78 -14.46 2.91
C ARG A 82 3.56 -13.89 1.50
N LEU A 83 2.82 -12.79 1.42
CA LEU A 83 2.53 -12.12 0.15
C LEU A 83 3.78 -11.47 -0.45
N ILE A 84 4.61 -10.83 0.37
CA ILE A 84 5.89 -10.26 -0.06
C ILE A 84 6.81 -11.35 -0.66
N ILE A 85 6.93 -12.49 0.02
CA ILE A 85 7.72 -13.63 -0.48
C ILE A 85 7.16 -14.14 -1.81
N LEU A 86 5.85 -14.24 -1.96
CA LEU A 86 5.20 -14.62 -3.22
C LEU A 86 5.51 -13.60 -4.32
N LEU A 87 5.31 -12.33 -4.05
CA LEU A 87 5.56 -11.23 -5.00
C LEU A 87 7.02 -11.17 -5.43
N ARG A 88 7.97 -11.34 -4.52
CA ARG A 88 9.39 -11.38 -4.87
C ARG A 88 9.73 -12.53 -5.82
N ARG A 89 9.08 -13.68 -5.68
CA ARG A 89 9.25 -14.82 -6.59
C ARG A 89 8.64 -14.58 -7.97
N LEU A 90 7.48 -13.90 -8.01
CA LEU A 90 6.77 -13.61 -9.27
C LEU A 90 7.40 -12.43 -10.02
N LEU A 91 7.91 -11.47 -9.28
CA LEU A 91 8.41 -10.17 -9.76
C LEU A 91 9.77 -9.86 -9.11
N PRO A 92 10.85 -10.55 -9.52
CA PRO A 92 12.15 -10.42 -8.87
C PRO A 92 12.72 -8.99 -8.93
N GLU A 93 12.43 -8.25 -9.99
CA GLU A 93 12.95 -6.89 -10.23
C GLU A 93 12.02 -5.77 -9.73
N ALA A 94 10.78 -6.08 -9.33
CA ALA A 94 9.86 -5.06 -8.87
C ALA A 94 10.24 -4.53 -7.49
N THR A 95 10.07 -3.23 -7.27
CA THR A 95 10.22 -2.63 -5.95
C THR A 95 9.00 -2.95 -5.09
N ILE A 96 9.19 -3.64 -3.97
CA ILE A 96 8.14 -3.99 -3.02
C ILE A 96 8.11 -2.96 -1.89
N VAL A 97 7.02 -2.22 -1.81
CA VAL A 97 6.79 -1.15 -0.85
C VAL A 97 5.76 -1.60 0.17
N VAL A 98 6.04 -1.46 1.46
CA VAL A 98 5.06 -1.72 2.52
C VAL A 98 4.70 -0.41 3.22
N GLY A 99 3.43 -0.25 3.57
CA GLY A 99 2.92 0.92 4.29
C GLY A 99 1.68 0.58 5.10
N GLY A 100 1.10 1.56 5.76
CA GLY A 100 -0.02 1.39 6.67
C GLY A 100 0.39 1.39 8.13
N TYR A 101 -0.50 0.97 9.02
CA TYR A 101 -0.28 1.07 10.47
C TYR A 101 0.90 0.22 10.93
N ASP A 102 0.97 -1.03 10.51
CA ASP A 102 1.98 -1.96 11.03
C ASP A 102 3.42 -1.56 10.68
N PRO A 103 3.76 -1.28 9.40
CA PRO A 103 5.12 -0.85 9.07
C PRO A 103 5.48 0.53 9.63
N SER A 104 4.48 1.39 9.91
CA SER A 104 4.72 2.69 10.54
C SER A 104 5.08 2.56 12.02
N LEU A 105 4.48 1.61 12.73
CA LEU A 105 4.70 1.39 14.17
C LEU A 105 5.86 0.44 14.46
N ALA A 106 6.14 -0.49 13.56
CA ALA A 106 7.16 -1.52 13.73
C ALA A 106 7.94 -1.75 12.42
N PRO A 107 8.69 -0.76 11.93
CA PRO A 107 9.45 -0.89 10.68
C PRO A 107 10.48 -2.04 10.73
N ASP A 108 11.09 -2.28 11.89
CA ASP A 108 12.08 -3.35 12.10
C ASP A 108 11.52 -4.75 11.84
N ALA A 109 10.19 -4.93 11.92
CA ALA A 109 9.55 -6.21 11.60
C ALA A 109 9.67 -6.59 10.11
N TYR A 110 10.08 -5.67 9.26
CA TYR A 110 10.27 -5.84 7.82
C TYR A 110 11.75 -5.81 7.40
N ASP A 111 12.67 -5.65 8.34
CA ASP A 111 14.12 -5.56 8.07
C ASP A 111 14.78 -6.92 7.80
N ASP A 112 14.10 -8.04 8.02
CA ASP A 112 14.61 -9.37 7.65
C ASP A 112 14.77 -9.44 6.12
N GLU A 113 16.00 -9.71 5.64
CA GLU A 113 16.29 -9.88 4.20
C GLU A 113 15.39 -10.95 3.54
N ARG A 114 14.97 -11.96 4.30
CA ARG A 114 14.05 -13.00 3.84
C ARG A 114 12.61 -12.48 3.66
N CYS A 115 12.27 -11.35 4.27
CA CYS A 115 10.98 -10.70 4.05
C CYS A 115 10.84 -10.22 2.60
N GLY A 116 11.91 -9.64 2.02
CA GLY A 116 11.94 -9.20 0.62
C GLY A 116 11.27 -7.86 0.36
N ALA A 117 10.91 -7.08 1.38
CA ALA A 117 10.50 -5.69 1.24
C ALA A 117 11.71 -4.80 0.94
N ASP A 118 11.56 -3.83 0.05
CA ASP A 118 12.63 -2.89 -0.34
C ASP A 118 12.46 -1.53 0.34
N VAL A 119 11.22 -1.11 0.53
CA VAL A 119 10.87 0.23 1.02
C VAL A 119 9.70 0.16 2.00
N ILE A 120 9.76 0.98 3.04
CA ILE A 120 8.67 1.19 4.00
C ILE A 120 8.24 2.65 3.92
N VAL A 121 6.95 2.90 3.72
CA VAL A 121 6.33 4.22 3.82
C VAL A 121 5.67 4.34 5.19
N ARG A 122 6.21 5.24 6.03
CA ARG A 122 5.76 5.48 7.40
C ARG A 122 4.87 6.72 7.49
N GLY A 123 3.82 6.65 8.31
CA GLY A 123 2.87 7.74 8.51
C GLY A 123 1.94 7.97 7.32
N GLU A 124 1.63 9.23 6.99
CA GLU A 124 0.79 9.59 5.85
C GLU A 124 1.53 9.33 4.54
N GLY A 125 0.93 8.45 3.72
CA GLY A 125 1.61 7.87 2.56
C GLY A 125 1.54 8.71 1.28
N GLU A 126 0.55 9.57 1.11
CA GLU A 126 0.22 10.19 -0.18
C GLU A 126 1.39 10.98 -0.79
N THR A 127 2.00 11.84 0.02
CA THR A 127 3.13 12.66 -0.42
C THR A 127 4.41 11.82 -0.48
N THR A 128 4.68 11.02 0.55
CA THR A 128 5.87 10.18 0.62
C THR A 128 5.93 9.18 -0.54
N PHE A 129 4.82 8.53 -0.86
CA PHE A 129 4.75 7.57 -1.97
C PHE A 129 4.94 8.26 -3.34
N ARG A 130 4.35 9.44 -3.55
CA ARG A 130 4.57 10.23 -4.76
C ARG A 130 6.02 10.65 -4.93
N GLU A 131 6.68 11.09 -3.86
CA GLU A 131 8.10 11.45 -3.87
C GLU A 131 8.98 10.23 -4.14
N LEU A 132 8.67 9.07 -3.55
CA LEU A 132 9.33 7.80 -3.83
C LEU A 132 9.28 7.45 -5.32
N LEU A 133 8.07 7.49 -5.92
CA LEU A 133 7.91 7.18 -7.34
C LEU A 133 8.75 8.10 -8.23
N ARG A 134 8.75 9.41 -7.94
CA ARG A 134 9.57 10.39 -8.67
C ARG A 134 11.06 10.12 -8.54
N ALA A 135 11.53 9.79 -7.34
CA ALA A 135 12.93 9.48 -7.10
C ALA A 135 13.36 8.20 -7.83
N LEU A 136 12.56 7.13 -7.77
CA LEU A 136 12.83 5.89 -8.49
C LEU A 136 12.86 6.10 -10.02
N GLU A 137 11.92 6.87 -10.55
CA GLU A 137 11.86 7.17 -11.99
C GLU A 137 13.09 7.94 -12.48
N ARG A 138 13.65 8.81 -11.64
CA ARG A 138 14.82 9.65 -11.98
C ARG A 138 16.14 9.05 -11.57
N GLY A 139 16.13 7.91 -10.87
CA GLY A 139 17.33 7.35 -10.26
C GLY A 139 17.95 8.24 -9.17
N GLU A 140 17.10 9.04 -8.49
CA GLU A 140 17.52 9.94 -7.41
C GLU A 140 17.66 9.20 -6.08
N SER A 141 18.44 9.79 -5.16
CA SER A 141 18.65 9.22 -3.82
C SER A 141 17.36 9.26 -2.99
N LEU A 142 17.06 8.16 -2.30
CA LEU A 142 15.94 8.06 -1.36
C LEU A 142 16.21 8.69 0.00
N ALA A 143 17.47 9.05 0.30
CA ALA A 143 17.91 9.49 1.62
C ALA A 143 17.24 10.78 2.13
N ASN A 144 16.69 11.60 1.24
CA ASN A 144 16.09 12.89 1.60
C ASN A 144 14.55 12.88 1.61
N ILE A 145 13.91 11.71 1.49
CA ILE A 145 12.45 11.60 1.49
C ILE A 145 11.95 11.34 2.91
N PRO A 146 11.32 12.31 3.60
CA PRO A 146 10.83 12.11 4.96
C PRO A 146 9.74 11.03 5.01
N GLY A 147 9.72 10.25 6.10
CA GLY A 147 8.76 9.16 6.28
C GLY A 147 9.11 7.88 5.52
N LEU A 148 10.28 7.82 4.88
CA LEU A 148 10.74 6.64 4.17
C LEU A 148 11.75 5.84 5.00
N SER A 149 11.63 4.51 4.97
CA SER A 149 12.72 3.61 5.29
C SER A 149 13.01 2.77 4.06
N TRP A 150 14.26 2.55 3.72
CA TRP A 150 14.63 1.89 2.47
C TRP A 150 15.85 0.99 2.67
N ARG A 151 15.92 -0.08 1.90
CA ARG A 151 16.98 -1.05 1.97
C ARG A 151 18.23 -0.50 1.29
N ASN A 152 19.33 -0.47 2.04
CA ASN A 152 20.66 -0.13 1.56
C ASN A 152 21.59 -1.32 1.84
N GLY A 153 21.81 -2.18 0.87
CA GLY A 153 22.45 -3.47 1.09
C GLY A 153 21.61 -4.37 1.99
N SER A 154 22.20 -4.88 3.07
CA SER A 154 21.54 -5.79 4.01
C SER A 154 20.69 -5.10 5.08
N GLN A 155 20.73 -3.78 5.21
CA GLN A 155 20.08 -3.04 6.29
C GLN A 155 19.07 -2.00 5.75
N PHE A 156 18.06 -1.70 6.56
CA PHE A 156 17.20 -0.55 6.31
C PHE A 156 17.83 0.73 6.87
N VAL A 157 17.78 1.79 6.06
CA VAL A 157 18.07 3.17 6.47
C VAL A 157 16.73 3.86 6.73
N HIS A 158 16.59 4.46 7.91
CA HIS A 158 15.38 5.17 8.32
C HIS A 158 15.60 6.68 8.19
N ASN A 159 14.92 7.30 7.24
CA ASN A 159 14.92 8.76 7.14
C ASN A 159 14.08 9.37 8.28
N PRO A 160 14.24 10.67 8.58
CA PRO A 160 13.38 11.36 9.54
C PRO A 160 11.90 11.17 9.23
N ASP A 161 11.05 11.14 10.25
CA ASP A 161 9.61 11.08 10.06
C ASP A 161 9.09 12.32 9.31
N ARG A 162 8.08 12.11 8.48
CA ARG A 162 7.37 13.24 7.87
C ARG A 162 6.53 13.92 8.92
N PRO A 163 6.69 15.24 9.13
CA PRO A 163 5.76 15.98 9.98
C PRO A 163 4.34 15.82 9.48
N VAL A 164 3.39 15.59 10.38
CA VAL A 164 1.96 15.59 10.04
C VAL A 164 1.64 16.97 9.50
N SER A 165 1.42 17.07 8.20
CA SER A 165 1.09 18.33 7.56
C SER A 165 -0.37 18.66 7.82
N GLN A 166 -0.65 19.89 8.26
CA GLN A 166 -1.99 20.44 8.06
C GLN A 166 -2.19 20.50 6.54
N LEU A 167 -3.07 19.65 6.03
CA LEU A 167 -3.37 19.55 4.60
C LEU A 167 -3.74 20.92 4.05
N ARG A 168 -2.85 21.53 3.29
CA ARG A 168 -3.17 22.77 2.56
C ARG A 168 -4.11 22.42 1.43
N ARG A 169 -5.10 23.27 1.20
CA ARG A 169 -6.02 23.14 0.07
C ARG A 169 -5.22 22.94 -1.24
N GLY A 170 -5.39 21.79 -1.91
CA GLY A 170 -4.71 21.45 -3.16
C GLY A 170 -3.46 20.56 -3.05
N GLU A 171 -2.98 20.23 -1.84
CA GLU A 171 -1.85 19.30 -1.68
C GLU A 171 -2.27 17.83 -1.83
N LEU A 172 -3.49 17.48 -1.40
CA LEU A 172 -4.09 16.18 -1.66
C LEU A 172 -5.02 16.21 -2.86
N ARG A 173 -4.87 15.20 -3.70
CA ARG A 173 -5.75 14.93 -4.83
C ARG A 173 -6.88 14.00 -4.39
N LEU A 174 -7.99 14.02 -5.14
CA LEU A 174 -9.11 13.14 -4.87
C LEU A 174 -8.72 11.65 -5.03
N PRO A 175 -9.29 10.75 -4.23
CA PRO A 175 -9.09 9.31 -4.39
C PRO A 175 -9.49 8.82 -5.79
N ARG A 176 -8.65 7.97 -6.40
CA ARG A 176 -8.90 7.36 -7.71
C ARG A 176 -9.58 6.00 -7.56
N ARG A 177 -10.90 6.00 -7.54
CA ARG A 177 -11.70 4.77 -7.45
C ARG A 177 -11.70 3.96 -8.74
N ASP A 178 -11.54 4.63 -9.88
CA ASP A 178 -11.38 4.02 -11.20
C ASP A 178 -10.11 3.17 -11.35
N ALA A 179 -9.15 3.32 -10.44
CA ALA A 179 -7.96 2.47 -10.38
C ALA A 179 -8.23 1.06 -9.84
N ARG A 180 -9.39 0.81 -9.24
CA ARG A 180 -9.77 -0.51 -8.72
C ARG A 180 -9.91 -1.53 -9.85
N VAL A 181 -9.26 -2.66 -9.72
CA VAL A 181 -9.34 -3.79 -10.67
C VAL A 181 -10.18 -4.95 -10.13
N LEU A 182 -10.60 -4.86 -8.88
CA LEU A 182 -11.59 -5.71 -8.22
C LEU A 182 -12.69 -4.79 -7.67
N ASP A 183 -13.91 -5.23 -7.74
CA ASP A 183 -15.10 -4.59 -7.20
C ASP A 183 -15.98 -5.63 -6.48
N ASP A 184 -17.24 -5.34 -6.21
CA ASP A 184 -18.13 -6.16 -5.39
C ASP A 184 -17.99 -5.90 -3.87
N TYR A 185 -17.79 -4.65 -3.53
CA TYR A 185 -17.77 -4.20 -2.13
C TYR A 185 -19.18 -4.22 -1.54
N THR A 186 -19.33 -4.90 -0.41
CA THR A 186 -20.62 -5.01 0.26
C THR A 186 -20.49 -4.89 1.77
N LEU A 187 -21.53 -4.32 2.39
CA LEU A 187 -21.76 -4.35 3.82
C LEU A 187 -23.11 -5.03 4.06
N LEU A 188 -23.10 -6.16 4.74
CA LEU A 188 -24.31 -6.99 4.97
C LEU A 188 -25.10 -7.27 3.66
N GLY A 189 -24.38 -7.58 2.58
CA GLY A 189 -24.95 -7.87 1.26
C GLY A 189 -25.41 -6.67 0.45
N ARG A 190 -25.23 -5.43 0.94
CA ARG A 190 -25.59 -4.21 0.21
C ARG A 190 -24.34 -3.56 -0.37
N PRO A 191 -24.36 -3.07 -1.63
CA PRO A 191 -23.24 -2.34 -2.21
C PRO A 191 -22.85 -1.15 -1.35
N VAL A 192 -21.55 -0.95 -1.15
CA VAL A 192 -21.00 0.14 -0.32
C VAL A 192 -19.74 0.72 -0.94
N ASP A 193 -19.55 2.02 -0.72
CA ASP A 193 -18.24 2.67 -0.90
C ASP A 193 -17.91 3.52 0.34
N VAL A 194 -16.65 3.92 0.49
CA VAL A 194 -16.14 4.64 1.65
C VAL A 194 -15.75 6.06 1.26
N ILE A 195 -16.15 7.01 2.09
CA ILE A 195 -15.72 8.40 2.04
C ILE A 195 -15.02 8.72 3.35
N GLU A 196 -13.79 9.19 3.28
CA GLU A 196 -13.03 9.68 4.41
C GLU A 196 -13.17 11.21 4.48
N THR A 197 -13.75 11.71 5.56
CA THR A 197 -14.02 13.16 5.75
C THR A 197 -12.97 13.83 6.63
N SER A 198 -12.21 13.08 7.42
CA SER A 198 -11.15 13.58 8.30
C SER A 198 -10.16 12.47 8.63
N ARG A 199 -8.92 12.86 8.97
CA ARG A 199 -7.87 11.96 9.48
C ARG A 199 -7.28 12.53 10.76
N GLY A 200 -6.98 11.62 11.70
CA GLY A 200 -6.37 11.95 12.97
C GLY A 200 -7.34 12.55 14.00
N PRO A 201 -6.87 12.74 15.26
CA PRO A 201 -7.68 13.36 16.29
C PRO A 201 -7.94 14.82 15.94
N ALA A 202 -9.19 15.27 16.18
CA ALA A 202 -9.48 16.69 16.18
C ALA A 202 -8.57 17.36 17.22
N ARG A 203 -7.79 18.34 16.81
CA ARG A 203 -7.09 19.19 17.79
C ARG A 203 -8.16 20.03 18.48
N GLY A 204 -8.36 19.77 19.78
CA GLY A 204 -9.09 20.68 20.65
C GLY A 204 -8.29 21.97 20.86
#